data_1ba528c3674bfa67d689a671321b198f
#
_entry.id   1ba528c3674bfa67d689a671321b198f
#
_cell.length_a   1.000
_cell.length_b   1.000
_cell.length_c   1.000
_cell.angle_alpha   90.00
_cell.angle_beta   90.00
_cell.angle_gamma   90.00
#
_symmetry.space_group_name_H-M   'P 1'
#
loop_
_entity.id
_entity.type
_entity.pdbx_description
1 polymer ?
#
loop_
_entity_poly.entity_id
_entity_poly.type
_entity_poly.pdbx_seq_one_letter_code
_entity_poly.pdbx_strand_id
1 'polypeptide(L)'
;MHQYKLHFLVIFLFTSFPIKALEKHNLNIFFEFPVKNSYEMEFIENVKLIKIQDIKEYLDSQNWVETYFFKRFLLGDSYLVIKQYQPISKWNNSFFINEDGKKFLIDESAILPNIVCDESKLNDGITLLRLLSPLINKASKEISLISFEYGVGWSITTDGYQKIRFSEKLSENKISDFEILYTYLLENNKNPSII
;
A
#
# COMPACT_ATOMS: atom_id res chain seq x y z
N MET A 1 20.44 17.63 -67.11
CA MET A 1 21.14 16.70 -66.18
C MET A 1 21.54 17.37 -64.85
N HIS A 2 20.94 18.51 -64.45
CA HIS A 2 21.28 19.22 -63.18
C HIS A 2 20.23 19.18 -62.11
N GLN A 3 18.99 18.76 -62.37
CA GLN A 3 17.91 18.74 -61.39
C GLN A 3 17.96 17.55 -60.43
N TYR A 4 18.54 16.41 -60.77
CA TYR A 4 18.61 15.23 -59.93
C TYR A 4 19.66 15.30 -58.82
N LYS A 5 20.69 16.14 -58.93
CA LYS A 5 21.74 16.32 -57.93
C LYS A 5 21.26 17.11 -56.69
N LEU A 6 20.30 18.00 -56.87
CA LEU A 6 19.75 18.82 -55.78
C LEU A 6 18.83 18.02 -54.86
N HIS A 7 18.05 17.08 -55.38
CA HIS A 7 17.16 16.22 -54.59
C HIS A 7 17.94 15.22 -53.76
N PHE A 8 19.07 14.72 -54.23
CA PHE A 8 19.92 13.80 -53.48
C PHE A 8 20.60 14.48 -52.30
N LEU A 9 20.97 15.75 -52.44
CA LEU A 9 21.60 16.52 -51.37
C LEU A 9 20.64 16.85 -50.24
N VAL A 10 19.35 17.13 -50.56
CA VAL A 10 18.29 17.40 -49.56
C VAL A 10 17.95 16.13 -48.76
N ILE A 11 17.88 14.96 -49.40
CA ILE A 11 17.64 13.69 -48.73
C ILE A 11 18.79 13.33 -47.78
N PHE A 12 20.05 13.59 -48.18
CA PHE A 12 21.21 13.30 -47.33
C PHE A 12 21.33 14.23 -46.13
N LEU A 13 20.83 15.46 -46.22
CA LEU A 13 20.81 16.41 -45.10
C LEU A 13 19.77 16.01 -44.03
N PHE A 14 18.66 15.32 -44.42
CA PHE A 14 17.68 14.83 -43.47
C PHE A 14 18.09 13.51 -42.81
N THR A 15 18.96 12.71 -43.43
CA THR A 15 19.41 11.42 -42.85
C THR A 15 20.60 11.54 -41.90
N SER A 16 21.27 12.69 -41.86
CA SER A 16 22.47 12.93 -41.04
C SER A 16 22.19 13.75 -39.78
N PHE A 17 20.95 14.06 -39.46
CA PHE A 17 20.66 14.54 -38.10
C PHE A 17 20.89 13.40 -37.13
N PRO A 18 21.85 13.52 -36.21
CA PRO A 18 22.07 12.48 -35.22
C PRO A 18 20.82 12.40 -34.36
N ILE A 19 20.13 11.26 -34.41
CA ILE A 19 18.97 10.87 -33.57
C ILE A 19 19.33 10.96 -32.05
N LYS A 20 20.59 11.20 -31.71
CA LYS A 20 21.10 11.36 -30.35
C LYS A 20 20.64 12.62 -29.59
N ALA A 21 20.01 13.58 -30.23
CA ALA A 21 19.60 14.83 -29.57
C ALA A 21 18.16 14.74 -28.93
N LEU A 22 17.47 13.59 -29.05
CA LEU A 22 16.08 13.43 -28.60
C LEU A 22 15.94 12.70 -27.24
N GLU A 23 17.03 12.44 -26.52
CA GLU A 23 17.00 11.61 -25.30
C GLU A 23 16.82 12.37 -23.98
N LYS A 24 16.58 13.68 -24.00
CA LYS A 24 16.26 14.38 -22.75
C LYS A 24 14.76 14.51 -22.56
N HIS A 25 14.09 13.37 -22.42
CA HIS A 25 12.69 13.36 -21.95
C HIS A 25 12.70 13.61 -20.44
N ASN A 26 12.09 14.69 -20.01
CA ASN A 26 11.80 14.88 -18.61
C ASN A 26 10.71 13.88 -18.21
N LEU A 27 10.94 13.13 -17.14
CA LEU A 27 9.95 12.25 -16.54
C LEU A 27 9.35 12.95 -15.33
N ASN A 28 8.09 13.31 -15.42
CA ASN A 28 7.31 13.84 -14.31
C ASN A 28 6.65 12.69 -13.55
N ILE A 29 6.96 12.57 -12.26
CA ILE A 29 6.47 11.51 -11.39
C ILE A 29 5.47 12.10 -10.43
N PHE A 30 4.28 11.49 -10.36
CA PHE A 30 3.19 11.87 -9.47
C PHE A 30 2.79 10.65 -8.62
N PHE A 31 2.57 10.88 -7.34
CA PHE A 31 2.05 9.88 -6.42
C PHE A 31 0.62 10.25 -6.05
N GLU A 32 -0.26 9.23 -5.97
CA GLU A 32 -1.65 9.44 -5.55
C GLU A 32 -1.72 9.84 -4.07
N PHE A 33 -0.83 9.26 -3.25
CA PHE A 33 -0.67 9.63 -1.84
C PHE A 33 0.68 10.33 -1.61
N PRO A 34 0.81 11.16 -0.58
CA PRO A 34 2.07 11.82 -0.26
C PRO A 34 3.19 10.81 -0.01
N VAL A 35 4.36 11.08 -0.56
CA VAL A 35 5.59 10.29 -0.30
C VAL A 35 5.93 10.38 1.19
N LYS A 36 6.01 9.24 1.87
CA LYS A 36 6.19 9.16 3.32
C LYS A 36 7.36 8.29 3.76
N ASN A 37 7.85 7.43 2.89
CA ASN A 37 8.82 6.40 3.27
C ASN A 37 10.07 6.40 2.39
N SER A 38 11.13 5.75 2.88
CA SER A 38 12.43 5.72 2.21
C SER A 38 12.38 4.96 0.87
N TYR A 39 11.54 3.94 0.73
CA TYR A 39 11.39 3.19 -0.52
C TYR A 39 10.89 4.06 -1.67
N GLU A 40 9.90 4.93 -1.40
CA GLU A 40 9.37 5.86 -2.39
C GLU A 40 10.41 6.92 -2.76
N MET A 41 11.18 7.40 -1.78
CA MET A 41 12.25 8.38 -2.03
C MET A 41 13.37 7.76 -2.85
N GLU A 42 13.81 6.56 -2.51
CA GLU A 42 14.81 5.80 -3.27
C GLU A 42 14.32 5.50 -4.70
N PHE A 43 13.02 5.18 -4.86
CA PHE A 43 12.42 4.99 -6.17
C PHE A 43 12.53 6.24 -7.05
N ILE A 44 12.22 7.43 -6.50
CA ILE A 44 12.30 8.70 -7.25
C ILE A 44 13.72 8.94 -7.75
N GLU A 45 14.74 8.62 -6.96
CA GLU A 45 16.14 8.75 -7.36
C GLU A 45 16.52 7.74 -8.43
N ASN A 46 16.18 6.48 -8.21
CA ASN A 46 16.54 5.38 -9.11
C ASN A 46 15.86 5.49 -10.47
N VAL A 47 14.58 5.86 -10.53
CA VAL A 47 13.84 5.94 -11.78
C VAL A 47 14.38 7.01 -12.73
N LYS A 48 15.06 8.04 -12.22
CA LYS A 48 15.73 9.06 -13.03
C LYS A 48 16.98 8.53 -13.75
N LEU A 49 17.55 7.43 -13.23
CA LEU A 49 18.76 6.80 -13.76
C LEU A 49 18.45 5.65 -14.72
N ILE A 50 17.23 5.14 -14.70
CA ILE A 50 16.79 4.00 -15.49
C ILE A 50 16.37 4.47 -16.90
N LYS A 51 16.67 3.65 -17.90
CA LYS A 51 16.20 3.92 -19.25
C LYS A 51 14.68 3.82 -19.29
N ILE A 52 14.04 4.69 -20.06
CA ILE A 52 12.57 4.79 -20.18
C ILE A 52 11.91 3.44 -20.53
N GLN A 53 12.59 2.61 -21.33
CA GLN A 53 12.09 1.30 -21.74
C GLN A 53 12.04 0.29 -20.58
N ASP A 54 12.86 0.46 -19.55
CA ASP A 54 13.04 -0.46 -18.44
C ASP A 54 12.19 -0.03 -17.22
N ILE A 55 11.53 1.15 -17.29
CA ILE A 55 10.70 1.69 -16.19
C ILE A 55 9.59 0.73 -15.79
N LYS A 56 8.94 0.08 -16.77
CA LYS A 56 7.84 -0.85 -16.48
C LYS A 56 8.32 -2.04 -15.66
N GLU A 57 9.42 -2.68 -16.05
CA GLU A 57 9.99 -3.82 -15.31
C GLU A 57 10.41 -3.41 -13.90
N TYR A 58 10.99 -2.22 -13.77
CA TYR A 58 11.34 -1.67 -12.47
C TYR A 58 10.12 -1.44 -11.58
N LEU A 59 9.03 -0.87 -12.12
CA LEU A 59 7.76 -0.68 -11.39
C LEU A 59 7.14 -2.00 -10.96
N ASP A 60 7.11 -2.99 -11.85
CA ASP A 60 6.57 -4.32 -11.58
C ASP A 60 7.36 -5.06 -10.48
N SER A 61 8.62 -4.68 -10.25
CA SER A 61 9.46 -5.20 -9.17
C SER A 61 9.18 -4.57 -7.80
N GLN A 62 8.47 -3.42 -7.75
CA GLN A 62 8.20 -2.70 -6.50
C GLN A 62 6.98 -3.29 -5.79
N ASN A 63 7.17 -3.93 -4.65
CA ASN A 63 6.09 -4.60 -3.91
C ASN A 63 5.10 -3.66 -3.22
N TRP A 64 5.46 -2.37 -3.05
CA TRP A 64 4.63 -1.33 -2.46
C TRP A 64 3.75 -0.57 -3.47
N VAL A 65 3.98 -0.77 -4.78
CA VAL A 65 3.18 -0.18 -5.85
C VAL A 65 1.91 -1.01 -6.05
N GLU A 66 0.75 -0.39 -5.91
CA GLU A 66 -0.54 -1.01 -6.18
C GLU A 66 -0.85 -1.03 -7.67
N THR A 67 -0.74 0.15 -8.30
CA THR A 67 -0.91 0.31 -9.74
C THR A 67 -0.19 1.56 -10.23
N TYR A 68 0.01 1.65 -11.52
CA TYR A 68 0.63 2.82 -12.11
C TYR A 68 0.07 3.10 -13.52
N PHE A 69 0.17 4.36 -13.93
CA PHE A 69 -0.09 4.80 -15.28
C PHE A 69 1.15 5.49 -15.83
N PHE A 70 1.71 4.96 -16.93
CA PHE A 70 2.87 5.52 -17.60
C PHE A 70 2.49 5.97 -19.02
N LYS A 71 2.70 7.25 -19.32
CA LYS A 71 2.47 7.82 -20.63
C LYS A 71 3.76 8.42 -21.17
N ARG A 72 4.22 7.86 -22.27
CA ARG A 72 5.39 8.35 -23.01
C ARG A 72 4.91 9.18 -24.20
N PHE A 73 5.55 10.32 -24.41
CA PHE A 73 5.39 11.13 -25.59
C PHE A 73 6.64 11.05 -26.45
N LEU A 74 6.48 11.11 -27.77
CA LEU A 74 7.61 11.14 -28.73
C LEU A 74 8.38 12.46 -28.63
N LEU A 75 7.67 13.54 -28.36
CA LEU A 75 8.21 14.89 -28.17
C LEU A 75 7.59 15.45 -26.88
N GLY A 76 8.43 15.89 -25.95
CA GLY A 76 7.99 16.48 -24.69
C GLY A 76 8.14 15.58 -23.48
N ASP A 77 7.51 15.97 -22.39
CA ASP A 77 7.61 15.30 -21.08
C ASP A 77 6.83 14.01 -21.05
N SER A 78 7.39 12.99 -20.40
CA SER A 78 6.68 11.76 -20.05
C SER A 78 6.07 11.87 -18.66
N TYR A 79 4.99 11.15 -18.40
CA TYR A 79 4.26 11.18 -17.13
C TYR A 79 4.15 9.79 -16.54
N LEU A 80 4.46 9.67 -15.27
CA LEU A 80 4.29 8.47 -14.46
C LEU A 80 3.44 8.82 -13.24
N VAL A 81 2.27 8.20 -13.14
CA VAL A 81 1.39 8.33 -11.97
C VAL A 81 1.43 7.00 -11.24
N ILE A 82 1.71 7.02 -9.95
CA ILE A 82 1.87 5.84 -9.10
C ILE A 82 0.83 5.90 -7.98
N LYS A 83 0.10 4.80 -7.81
CA LYS A 83 -0.72 4.54 -6.66
C LYS A 83 -0.02 3.54 -5.76
N GLN A 84 0.21 3.92 -4.51
CA GLN A 84 0.85 3.09 -3.50
C GLN A 84 -0.20 2.29 -2.72
N TYR A 85 0.15 1.08 -2.26
CA TYR A 85 -0.63 0.40 -1.24
C TYR A 85 -0.69 1.24 0.03
N GLN A 86 -1.88 1.35 0.63
CA GLN A 86 -2.04 1.99 1.93
C GLN A 86 -2.09 0.91 3.01
N PRO A 87 -1.18 0.98 4.00
CA PRO A 87 -1.17 0.00 5.08
C PRO A 87 -2.31 0.25 6.07
N ILE A 88 -3.01 -0.81 6.47
CA ILE A 88 -3.99 -0.79 7.55
C ILE A 88 -3.46 -1.43 8.83
N SER A 89 -2.51 -2.34 8.72
CA SER A 89 -1.86 -2.99 9.85
C SER A 89 -0.50 -3.58 9.48
N LYS A 90 0.22 -4.06 10.51
CA LYS A 90 1.38 -4.95 10.35
C LYS A 90 0.95 -6.40 10.49
N TRP A 91 1.70 -7.32 9.88
CA TRP A 91 1.53 -8.76 10.06
C TRP A 91 2.83 -9.38 10.57
N ASN A 92 2.72 -10.01 11.76
CA ASN A 92 3.86 -10.63 12.47
C ASN A 92 5.05 -9.69 12.65
N ASN A 93 4.83 -8.37 12.77
CA ASN A 93 5.84 -7.31 12.84
C ASN A 93 6.81 -7.25 11.64
N SER A 94 6.56 -7.99 10.57
CA SER A 94 7.52 -8.13 9.44
C SER A 94 7.03 -7.48 8.16
N PHE A 95 5.72 -7.49 7.91
CA PHE A 95 5.13 -6.95 6.70
C PHE A 95 4.02 -5.96 7.03
N PHE A 96 3.82 -5.01 6.14
CA PHE A 96 2.58 -4.23 6.10
C PHE A 96 1.55 -4.94 5.25
N ILE A 97 0.29 -4.74 5.58
CA ILE A 97 -0.84 -5.30 4.83
C ILE A 97 -1.87 -4.22 4.54
N ASN A 98 -2.48 -4.28 3.35
CA ASN A 98 -3.63 -3.47 2.97
C ASN A 98 -4.94 -4.18 3.32
N GLU A 99 -6.08 -3.56 2.99
CA GLU A 99 -7.42 -4.09 3.24
C GLU A 99 -7.69 -5.45 2.57
N ASP A 100 -7.02 -5.75 1.46
CA ASP A 100 -7.16 -7.00 0.71
C ASP A 100 -6.22 -8.10 1.20
N GLY A 101 -5.40 -7.84 2.23
CA GLY A 101 -4.40 -8.77 2.75
C GLY A 101 -3.13 -8.86 1.91
N LYS A 102 -2.91 -7.92 0.97
CA LYS A 102 -1.67 -7.83 0.21
C LYS A 102 -0.54 -7.42 1.15
N LYS A 103 0.53 -8.21 1.13
CA LYS A 103 1.75 -7.99 1.94
C LYS A 103 2.75 -7.16 1.15
N PHE A 104 3.33 -6.17 1.80
CA PHE A 104 4.37 -5.33 1.21
C PHE A 104 5.33 -4.80 2.28
N LEU A 105 6.47 -4.28 1.84
CA LEU A 105 7.49 -3.69 2.70
C LEU A 105 7.55 -2.19 2.43
N ILE A 106 7.47 -1.42 3.48
CA ILE A 106 7.70 0.02 3.49
C ILE A 106 8.36 0.42 4.82
N ASP A 107 8.97 1.59 4.84
CA ASP A 107 9.44 2.23 6.05
C ASP A 107 8.36 3.20 6.56
N GLU A 108 7.37 2.65 7.24
CA GLU A 108 6.25 3.42 7.77
C GLU A 108 6.40 3.60 9.28
N SER A 109 6.47 4.85 9.71
CA SER A 109 6.56 5.23 11.12
C SER A 109 5.22 5.29 11.84
N ALA A 110 4.10 5.18 11.11
CA ALA A 110 2.78 5.23 11.71
C ALA A 110 2.58 4.08 12.70
N ILE A 111 1.93 4.41 13.82
CA ILE A 111 1.51 3.41 14.80
C ILE A 111 0.30 2.70 14.21
N LEU A 112 0.54 1.50 13.68
CA LEU A 112 -0.49 0.63 13.13
C LEU A 112 -0.68 -0.59 14.01
N PRO A 113 -1.91 -1.12 14.09
CA PRO A 113 -2.16 -2.38 14.79
C PRO A 113 -1.33 -3.52 14.20
N ASN A 114 -0.95 -4.49 15.01
CA ASN A 114 -0.26 -5.67 14.55
C ASN A 114 -1.19 -6.88 14.57
N ILE A 115 -1.24 -7.65 13.49
CA ILE A 115 -1.95 -8.93 13.41
C ILE A 115 -0.90 -10.04 13.52
N VAL A 116 -1.00 -10.87 14.57
CA VAL A 116 -0.09 -11.99 14.84
C VAL A 116 -0.86 -13.29 14.67
N CYS A 117 -0.64 -13.96 13.57
CA CYS A 117 -1.32 -15.22 13.22
C CYS A 117 -0.61 -15.93 12.06
N ASP A 118 -0.97 -17.20 11.85
CA ASP A 118 -0.60 -17.91 10.63
C ASP A 118 -1.25 -17.27 9.39
N GLU A 119 -0.65 -17.49 8.23
CA GLU A 119 -1.15 -16.96 6.96
C GLU A 119 -2.60 -17.38 6.66
N SER A 120 -2.97 -18.62 7.00
CA SER A 120 -4.33 -19.14 6.83
C SER A 120 -5.40 -18.38 7.63
N LYS A 121 -4.99 -17.62 8.65
CA LYS A 121 -5.85 -16.83 9.54
C LYS A 121 -5.78 -15.32 9.29
N LEU A 122 -4.94 -14.89 8.37
CA LEU A 122 -4.74 -13.45 8.12
C LEU A 122 -6.04 -12.74 7.72
N ASN A 123 -6.84 -13.32 6.84
CA ASN A 123 -8.10 -12.70 6.39
C ASN A 123 -9.12 -12.59 7.54
N ASP A 124 -9.15 -13.57 8.45
CA ASP A 124 -9.98 -13.50 9.66
C ASP A 124 -9.52 -12.34 10.56
N GLY A 125 -8.19 -12.17 10.73
CA GLY A 125 -7.61 -11.07 11.50
C GLY A 125 -7.91 -9.69 10.91
N ILE A 126 -7.82 -9.55 9.59
CA ILE A 126 -8.19 -8.31 8.87
C ILE A 126 -9.68 -8.02 9.04
N THR A 127 -10.52 -9.05 8.96
CA THR A 127 -11.97 -8.93 9.17
C THR A 127 -12.27 -8.44 10.58
N LEU A 128 -11.63 -9.01 11.60
CA LEU A 128 -11.76 -8.54 12.99
C LEU A 128 -11.34 -7.08 13.13
N LEU A 129 -10.19 -6.70 12.57
CA LEU A 129 -9.73 -5.31 12.60
C LEU A 129 -10.77 -4.36 12.02
N ARG A 130 -11.29 -4.68 10.83
CA ARG A 130 -12.28 -3.87 10.13
C ARG A 130 -13.60 -3.72 10.90
N LEU A 131 -14.09 -4.81 11.49
CA LEU A 131 -15.38 -4.80 12.18
C LEU A 131 -15.30 -4.18 13.58
N LEU A 132 -14.19 -4.39 14.30
CA LEU A 132 -14.08 -3.95 15.68
C LEU A 132 -13.51 -2.53 15.82
N SER A 133 -12.68 -2.05 14.88
CA SER A 133 -12.08 -0.70 14.97
C SER A 133 -13.14 0.40 15.12
N PRO A 134 -14.24 0.44 14.35
CA PRO A 134 -15.25 1.48 14.49
C PRO A 134 -15.96 1.44 15.87
N LEU A 135 -16.11 0.25 16.46
CA LEU A 135 -16.74 0.08 17.77
C LEU A 135 -15.82 0.55 18.90
N ILE A 136 -14.54 0.15 18.82
CA ILE A 136 -13.53 0.46 19.83
C ILE A 136 -13.19 1.95 19.80
N ASN A 137 -13.16 2.57 18.62
CA ASN A 137 -12.95 4.00 18.47
C ASN A 137 -14.05 4.85 19.11
N LYS A 138 -15.29 4.36 19.25
CA LYS A 138 -16.36 5.04 20.02
C LYS A 138 -15.96 5.26 21.47
N ALA A 139 -15.09 4.43 22.03
CA ALA A 139 -14.52 4.55 23.37
C ALA A 139 -13.23 5.40 23.42
N SER A 140 -12.86 6.07 22.33
CA SER A 140 -11.58 6.77 22.19
C SER A 140 -10.38 5.84 22.45
N LYS A 141 -10.49 4.59 22.03
CA LYS A 141 -9.43 3.57 22.09
C LYS A 141 -9.12 3.09 20.69
N GLU A 142 -7.92 2.55 20.52
CA GLU A 142 -7.46 1.98 19.26
C GLU A 142 -7.01 0.52 19.46
N ILE A 143 -7.17 -0.30 18.45
CA ILE A 143 -6.64 -1.66 18.47
C ILE A 143 -5.13 -1.56 18.28
N SER A 144 -4.37 -2.17 19.19
CA SER A 144 -2.91 -2.25 19.09
C SER A 144 -2.42 -3.62 18.61
N LEU A 145 -3.14 -4.69 19.00
CA LEU A 145 -2.75 -6.07 18.67
C LEU A 145 -3.99 -6.94 18.46
N ILE A 146 -3.95 -7.73 17.40
CA ILE A 146 -4.85 -8.87 17.17
C ILE A 146 -3.98 -10.11 17.08
N SER A 147 -4.23 -11.11 17.93
CA SER A 147 -3.47 -12.36 17.90
C SER A 147 -4.37 -13.58 17.85
N PHE A 148 -3.91 -14.61 17.16
CA PHE A 148 -4.56 -15.91 17.10
C PHE A 148 -3.66 -17.00 17.66
N GLU A 149 -4.24 -17.89 18.48
CA GLU A 149 -3.57 -19.06 19.02
C GLU A 149 -4.51 -20.26 18.93
N TYR A 150 -4.01 -21.37 18.38
CA TYR A 150 -4.79 -22.62 18.29
C TYR A 150 -5.14 -23.15 19.68
N GLY A 151 -6.38 -23.60 19.89
CA GLY A 151 -6.90 -24.04 21.18
C GLY A 151 -7.38 -22.91 22.08
N VAL A 152 -7.00 -21.66 21.80
CA VAL A 152 -7.41 -20.46 22.59
C VAL A 152 -8.35 -19.57 21.79
N GLY A 153 -8.03 -19.32 20.52
CA GLY A 153 -8.78 -18.45 19.64
C GLY A 153 -8.15 -17.07 19.45
N TRP A 154 -8.97 -16.04 19.23
CA TRP A 154 -8.57 -14.68 18.97
C TRP A 154 -8.50 -13.85 20.23
N SER A 155 -7.45 -13.04 20.35
CA SER A 155 -7.28 -12.04 21.40
C SER A 155 -6.99 -10.69 20.76
N ILE A 156 -7.79 -9.68 21.09
CA ILE A 156 -7.64 -8.30 20.64
C ILE A 156 -7.23 -7.46 21.85
N THR A 157 -6.17 -6.68 21.73
CA THR A 157 -5.69 -5.76 22.76
C THR A 157 -5.80 -4.33 22.24
N THR A 158 -6.34 -3.45 23.07
CA THR A 158 -6.38 -2.01 22.77
C THR A 158 -5.17 -1.29 23.36
N ASP A 159 -4.94 -0.05 22.96
CA ASP A 159 -3.93 0.85 23.53
C ASP A 159 -4.12 1.09 25.05
N GLY A 160 -5.37 1.02 25.55
CA GLY A 160 -5.73 1.03 26.97
C GLY A 160 -5.58 -0.32 27.68
N TYR A 161 -4.90 -1.31 27.10
CA TYR A 161 -4.69 -2.67 27.64
C TYR A 161 -5.95 -3.48 27.88
N GLN A 162 -7.10 -3.06 27.37
CA GLN A 162 -8.30 -3.87 27.40
C GLN A 162 -8.15 -5.07 26.49
N LYS A 163 -8.56 -6.26 26.94
CA LYS A 163 -8.50 -7.49 26.15
C LYS A 163 -9.92 -7.96 25.78
N ILE A 164 -10.10 -8.25 24.50
CA ILE A 164 -11.34 -8.84 23.97
C ILE A 164 -10.98 -10.21 23.43
N ARG A 165 -11.79 -11.23 23.76
CA ARG A 165 -11.51 -12.60 23.36
C ARG A 165 -12.66 -13.18 22.54
N PHE A 166 -12.30 -13.83 21.45
CA PHE A 166 -13.21 -14.64 20.65
C PHE A 166 -12.66 -16.06 20.53
N SER A 167 -13.56 -17.03 20.38
CA SER A 167 -13.16 -18.40 20.07
C SER A 167 -12.47 -18.50 18.72
N GLU A 168 -11.84 -19.62 18.43
CA GLU A 168 -11.18 -19.88 17.15
C GLU A 168 -12.09 -19.69 15.94
N LYS A 169 -13.33 -20.15 16.04
CA LYS A 169 -14.33 -20.01 14.98
C LYS A 169 -15.10 -18.70 15.18
N LEU A 170 -14.79 -17.75 14.33
CA LEU A 170 -15.56 -16.51 14.21
C LEU A 170 -16.91 -16.80 13.53
N SER A 171 -17.96 -16.18 14.04
CA SER A 171 -19.28 -16.16 13.40
C SER A 171 -19.87 -14.77 13.50
N GLU A 172 -20.72 -14.42 12.56
CA GLU A 172 -21.42 -13.12 12.55
C GLU A 172 -22.19 -12.89 13.85
N ASN A 173 -22.85 -13.94 14.38
CA ASN A 173 -23.58 -13.84 15.64
C ASN A 173 -22.68 -13.40 16.81
N LYS A 174 -21.48 -13.98 16.94
CA LYS A 174 -20.54 -13.61 18.02
C LYS A 174 -20.07 -12.17 17.92
N ILE A 175 -19.88 -11.66 16.69
CA ILE A 175 -19.49 -10.27 16.46
C ILE A 175 -20.66 -9.36 16.81
N SER A 176 -21.88 -9.71 16.40
CA SER A 176 -23.11 -8.98 16.76
C SER A 176 -23.38 -8.98 18.28
N ASP A 177 -23.21 -10.11 18.93
CA ASP A 177 -23.36 -10.22 20.41
C ASP A 177 -22.33 -9.34 21.12
N PHE A 178 -21.09 -9.32 20.60
CA PHE A 178 -20.05 -8.43 21.12
C PHE A 178 -20.40 -6.96 20.90
N GLU A 179 -20.92 -6.57 19.75
CA GLU A 179 -21.33 -5.19 19.47
C GLU A 179 -22.41 -4.71 20.48
N ILE A 180 -23.42 -5.55 20.73
CA ILE A 180 -24.48 -5.26 21.71
C ILE A 180 -23.88 -5.11 23.11
N LEU A 181 -23.05 -6.06 23.54
CA LEU A 181 -22.39 -6.03 24.84
C LEU A 181 -21.52 -4.81 25.01
N TYR A 182 -20.68 -4.51 24.00
CA TYR A 182 -19.73 -3.40 24.06
C TYR A 182 -20.47 -2.06 24.11
N THR A 183 -21.52 -1.89 23.32
CA THR A 183 -22.38 -0.71 23.36
C THR A 183 -23.01 -0.53 24.74
N TYR A 184 -23.57 -1.59 25.34
CA TYR A 184 -24.10 -1.54 26.69
C TYR A 184 -23.05 -1.13 27.72
N LEU A 185 -21.82 -1.65 27.63
CA LEU A 185 -20.74 -1.29 28.53
C LEU A 185 -20.39 0.19 28.43
N LEU A 186 -20.34 0.74 27.22
CA LEU A 186 -20.08 2.16 26.99
C LEU A 186 -21.19 3.05 27.58
N GLU A 187 -22.44 2.75 27.29
CA GLU A 187 -23.59 3.51 27.77
C GLU A 187 -23.68 3.54 29.32
N ASN A 188 -23.21 2.48 29.97
CA ASN A 188 -23.20 2.37 31.42
C ASN A 188 -21.86 2.73 32.08
N ASN A 189 -20.93 3.37 31.33
CA ASN A 189 -19.60 3.77 31.79
C ASN A 189 -18.81 2.62 32.43
N LYS A 190 -19.00 1.39 31.95
CA LYS A 190 -18.27 0.21 32.42
C LYS A 190 -17.08 -0.05 31.52
N ASN A 191 -15.92 -0.22 32.14
CA ASN A 191 -14.67 -0.48 31.41
C ASN A 191 -13.95 -1.70 31.99
N PRO A 192 -14.44 -2.92 31.73
CA PRO A 192 -13.77 -4.13 32.18
C PRO A 192 -12.41 -4.29 31.46
N SER A 193 -11.44 -4.89 32.13
CA SER A 193 -10.13 -5.19 31.54
C SER A 193 -10.19 -6.36 30.56
N ILE A 194 -11.18 -7.22 30.66
CA ILE A 194 -11.40 -8.39 29.79
C ILE A 194 -12.90 -8.45 29.44
N ILE A 195 -13.17 -8.68 28.17
CA ILE A 195 -14.51 -8.89 27.60
C ILE A 195 -14.54 -10.23 26.87
#